data_6af424c443268e621d93ed7484fc968e
#
_entry.id   6af424c443268e621d93ed7484fc968e
#
_cell.length_a   1.000
_cell.length_b   1.000
_cell.length_c   1.000
_cell.angle_alpha   90.00
_cell.angle_beta   90.00
_cell.angle_gamma   90.00
#
_symmetry.space_group_name_H-M   'P 1'
#
loop_
_entity.id
_entity.type
_entity.pdbx_description
1 polymer ?
#
loop_
_entity_poly.entity_id
_entity_poly.type
_entity_poly.pdbx_seq_one_letter_code
_entity_poly.pdbx_strand_id
1 'polypeptide(L)'
;MKGEVNEGYLNALLRLEVKNDYSLEPVSVQFYKEARDYLERLKERIETETVKKNSRQIGKLTNELESSEKFLKKIIELRISKILKAKANNEREELEGRLTPEEQIFFENIAKSVSEFSAQLEQGEVIIPRKESEETKEEAEEKDAQEEDEEKNVVVYILEEIKGISIMGKPVNLRKEDIVTLPMKYASIIVKQGMGKILEGKEV
;
A
#
# COMPACT_ATOMS: atom_id res chain seq x y z
N MET A 1 -27.35 9.81 5.53
CA MET A 1 -27.45 9.98 7.00
C MET A 1 -26.68 11.23 7.42
N LYS A 2 -27.31 12.19 8.09
CA LYS A 2 -26.61 13.36 8.66
C LYS A 2 -26.60 13.13 10.19
N GLY A 3 -25.50 12.71 10.74
CA GLY A 3 -25.32 12.53 12.17
C GLY A 3 -23.84 12.48 12.51
N GLU A 4 -23.48 12.81 13.75
CA GLU A 4 -22.12 12.66 14.25
C GLU A 4 -21.70 11.19 14.22
N VAL A 5 -20.49 10.90 13.71
CA VAL A 5 -19.97 9.53 13.65
C VAL A 5 -19.73 9.02 15.05
N ASN A 6 -20.35 7.89 15.36
CA ASN A 6 -20.19 7.13 16.58
C ASN A 6 -20.45 5.63 16.32
N GLU A 7 -20.29 4.76 17.32
CA GLU A 7 -20.48 3.31 17.16
C GLU A 7 -21.86 2.95 16.57
N GLY A 8 -22.91 3.59 17.06
CA GLY A 8 -24.29 3.36 16.58
C GLY A 8 -24.46 3.74 15.12
N TYR A 9 -23.87 4.88 14.68
CA TYR A 9 -23.88 5.32 13.31
C TYR A 9 -23.13 4.32 12.40
N LEU A 10 -21.92 3.89 12.80
CA LEU A 10 -21.12 2.93 12.03
C LEU A 10 -21.86 1.59 11.90
N ASN A 11 -22.47 1.08 12.96
CA ASN A 11 -23.26 -0.15 12.90
C ASN A 11 -24.49 -0.01 11.97
N ALA A 12 -25.21 1.11 12.05
CA ALA A 12 -26.36 1.37 11.18
C ALA A 12 -25.95 1.47 9.72
N LEU A 13 -24.86 2.21 9.43
CA LEU A 13 -24.31 2.33 8.08
C LEU A 13 -23.88 0.97 7.53
N LEU A 14 -23.17 0.16 8.34
CA LEU A 14 -22.75 -1.18 7.95
C LEU A 14 -23.95 -2.05 7.53
N ARG A 15 -25.03 -2.02 8.32
CA ARG A 15 -26.25 -2.78 7.99
C ARG A 15 -26.89 -2.33 6.67
N LEU A 16 -26.90 -1.03 6.40
CA LEU A 16 -27.41 -0.49 5.14
C LEU A 16 -26.50 -0.88 3.96
N GLU A 17 -25.18 -0.78 4.12
CA GLU A 17 -24.23 -1.20 3.09
C GLU A 17 -24.31 -2.71 2.80
N VAL A 18 -24.57 -3.55 3.80
CA VAL A 18 -24.79 -4.99 3.59
C VAL A 18 -26.11 -5.27 2.87
N LYS A 19 -27.16 -4.50 3.17
CA LYS A 19 -28.48 -4.70 2.57
C LYS A 19 -28.52 -4.35 1.08
N ASN A 20 -27.73 -3.36 0.66
CA ASN A 20 -27.68 -2.86 -0.71
C ASN A 20 -26.45 -3.39 -1.43
N ASP A 21 -26.56 -4.45 -2.24
CA ASP A 21 -25.42 -5.08 -2.90
C ASP A 21 -24.77 -4.25 -4.02
N TYR A 22 -25.52 -3.32 -4.61
CA TYR A 22 -25.11 -2.61 -5.84
C TYR A 22 -24.93 -1.10 -5.63
N SER A 23 -25.59 -0.48 -4.67
CA SER A 23 -25.52 0.96 -4.48
C SER A 23 -24.81 1.32 -3.18
N LEU A 24 -24.11 2.47 -3.21
CA LEU A 24 -23.48 3.05 -2.02
C LEU A 24 -24.51 3.82 -1.20
N GLU A 25 -24.45 3.69 0.12
CA GLU A 25 -25.20 4.57 1.00
C GLU A 25 -24.57 5.96 1.04
N PRO A 26 -25.38 7.05 0.99
CA PRO A 26 -24.85 8.39 1.05
C PRO A 26 -24.27 8.67 2.44
N VAL A 27 -23.03 9.11 2.48
CA VAL A 27 -22.30 9.50 3.68
C VAL A 27 -21.85 10.96 3.60
N SER A 28 -21.34 11.52 4.70
CA SER A 28 -20.70 12.84 4.71
C SER A 28 -19.49 12.86 3.78
N VAL A 29 -19.26 14.00 3.12
CA VAL A 29 -18.05 14.25 2.32
C VAL A 29 -16.76 14.05 3.14
N GLN A 30 -16.83 14.27 4.46
CA GLN A 30 -15.72 14.10 5.40
C GLN A 30 -15.83 12.81 6.23
N PHE A 31 -16.62 11.84 5.79
CA PHE A 31 -16.92 10.64 6.55
C PHE A 31 -15.68 9.93 7.12
N TYR A 32 -14.65 9.71 6.31
CA TYR A 32 -13.44 9.02 6.74
C TYR A 32 -12.63 9.82 7.77
N LYS A 33 -12.61 11.13 7.63
CA LYS A 33 -11.99 12.03 8.61
C LYS A 33 -12.77 12.00 9.92
N GLU A 34 -14.09 12.17 9.86
CA GLU A 34 -14.98 12.15 11.04
C GLU A 34 -14.89 10.82 11.80
N ALA A 35 -14.80 9.70 11.07
CA ALA A 35 -14.63 8.38 11.64
C ALA A 35 -13.26 8.23 12.34
N ARG A 36 -12.19 8.71 11.74
CA ARG A 36 -10.85 8.71 12.34
C ARG A 36 -10.82 9.56 13.61
N ASP A 37 -11.34 10.79 13.53
CA ASP A 37 -11.40 11.71 14.68
C ASP A 37 -12.21 11.11 15.84
N TYR A 38 -13.26 10.34 15.54
CA TYR A 38 -14.02 9.62 16.54
C TYR A 38 -13.19 8.52 17.23
N LEU A 39 -12.47 7.69 16.45
CA LEU A 39 -11.63 6.64 17.01
C LEU A 39 -10.46 7.21 17.85
N GLU A 40 -9.87 8.31 17.42
CA GLU A 40 -8.83 9.01 18.19
C GLU A 40 -9.38 9.54 19.53
N ARG A 41 -10.54 10.18 19.52
CA ARG A 41 -11.20 10.60 20.79
C ARG A 41 -11.46 9.42 21.73
N LEU A 42 -11.81 8.25 21.22
CA LEU A 42 -11.95 7.06 22.07
C LEU A 42 -10.62 6.63 22.69
N LYS A 43 -9.53 6.66 21.92
CA LYS A 43 -8.18 6.33 22.42
C LYS A 43 -7.74 7.29 23.53
N GLU A 44 -7.89 8.59 23.31
CA GLU A 44 -7.58 9.61 24.31
C GLU A 44 -8.40 9.45 25.60
N ARG A 45 -9.68 9.09 25.49
CA ARG A 45 -10.53 8.80 26.64
C ARG A 45 -10.08 7.55 27.40
N ILE A 46 -9.65 6.50 26.70
CA ILE A 46 -9.08 5.29 27.32
C ILE A 46 -7.82 5.63 28.11
N GLU A 47 -6.90 6.44 27.54
CA GLU A 47 -5.70 6.90 28.22
C GLU A 47 -6.03 7.71 29.49
N THR A 48 -7.00 8.63 29.38
CA THR A 48 -7.46 9.43 30.51
C THR A 48 -8.02 8.57 31.65
N GLU A 49 -8.87 7.58 31.32
CA GLU A 49 -9.46 6.68 32.32
C GLU A 49 -8.41 5.69 32.89
N THR A 50 -7.36 5.38 32.11
CA THR A 50 -6.24 4.57 32.58
C THR A 50 -5.46 5.31 33.67
N VAL A 51 -5.19 6.59 33.50
CA VAL A 51 -4.57 7.43 34.54
C VAL A 51 -5.42 7.47 35.81
N LYS A 52 -6.76 7.54 35.65
CA LYS A 52 -7.72 7.51 36.79
C LYS A 52 -7.92 6.12 37.40
N LYS A 53 -7.32 5.06 36.83
CA LYS A 53 -7.46 3.67 37.24
C LYS A 53 -8.93 3.16 37.24
N ASN A 54 -9.75 3.68 36.32
CA ASN A 54 -11.16 3.31 36.22
C ASN A 54 -11.36 2.09 35.28
N SER A 55 -11.04 0.89 35.79
CA SER A 55 -11.04 -0.36 35.02
C SER A 55 -12.36 -0.65 34.30
N ARG A 56 -13.49 -0.31 34.93
CA ARG A 56 -14.83 -0.56 34.35
C ARG A 56 -15.07 0.32 33.13
N GLN A 57 -14.63 1.58 33.17
CA GLN A 57 -14.82 2.50 32.06
C GLN A 57 -13.83 2.19 30.93
N ILE A 58 -12.60 1.82 31.28
CA ILE A 58 -11.60 1.35 30.31
C ILE A 58 -12.17 0.19 29.50
N GLY A 59 -12.69 -0.87 30.15
CA GLY A 59 -13.25 -2.02 29.45
C GLY A 59 -14.38 -1.65 28.48
N LYS A 60 -15.29 -0.74 28.88
CA LYS A 60 -16.36 -0.28 27.99
C LYS A 60 -15.84 0.47 26.77
N LEU A 61 -14.92 1.43 26.97
CA LEU A 61 -14.35 2.23 25.88
C LEU A 61 -13.49 1.38 24.93
N THR A 62 -12.77 0.39 25.47
CA THR A 62 -11.99 -0.55 24.64
C THR A 62 -12.92 -1.39 23.75
N ASN A 63 -14.01 -1.93 24.30
CA ASN A 63 -14.97 -2.68 23.50
C ASN A 63 -15.65 -1.80 22.43
N GLU A 64 -16.00 -0.55 22.76
CA GLU A 64 -16.54 0.43 21.83
C GLU A 64 -15.54 0.75 20.71
N LEU A 65 -14.26 0.92 21.03
CA LEU A 65 -13.19 1.16 20.07
C LEU A 65 -13.04 -0.04 19.12
N GLU A 66 -12.87 -1.25 19.64
CA GLU A 66 -12.70 -2.47 18.86
C GLU A 66 -13.89 -2.72 17.93
N SER A 67 -15.13 -2.56 18.44
CA SER A 67 -16.34 -2.68 17.63
C SER A 67 -16.39 -1.66 16.52
N SER A 68 -16.06 -0.40 16.82
CA SER A 68 -16.07 0.70 15.85
C SER A 68 -15.02 0.54 14.77
N GLU A 69 -13.80 0.13 15.12
CA GLU A 69 -12.72 -0.19 14.17
C GLU A 69 -13.14 -1.33 13.23
N LYS A 70 -13.76 -2.38 13.77
CA LYS A 70 -14.28 -3.52 13.00
C LYS A 70 -15.38 -3.09 12.04
N PHE A 71 -16.34 -2.27 12.49
CA PHE A 71 -17.40 -1.76 11.64
C PHE A 71 -16.85 -0.88 10.53
N LEU A 72 -15.96 0.06 10.83
CA LEU A 72 -15.35 0.93 9.85
C LEU A 72 -14.58 0.14 8.78
N LYS A 73 -13.75 -0.82 9.21
CA LYS A 73 -13.02 -1.69 8.29
C LYS A 73 -13.96 -2.41 7.33
N LYS A 74 -15.07 -2.96 7.86
CA LYS A 74 -16.05 -3.69 7.04
C LYS A 74 -16.81 -2.79 6.08
N ILE A 75 -17.15 -1.57 6.50
CA ILE A 75 -17.75 -0.55 5.63
C ILE A 75 -16.80 -0.23 4.46
N ILE A 76 -15.52 0.03 4.74
CA ILE A 76 -14.51 0.29 3.71
C ILE A 76 -14.44 -0.86 2.70
N GLU A 77 -14.33 -2.11 3.17
CA GLU A 77 -14.28 -3.30 2.30
C GLU A 77 -15.51 -3.40 1.38
N LEU A 78 -16.71 -3.19 1.93
CA LEU A 78 -17.95 -3.25 1.16
C LEU A 78 -18.02 -2.14 0.12
N ARG A 79 -17.70 -0.90 0.51
CA ARG A 79 -17.71 0.25 -0.40
C ARG A 79 -16.70 0.09 -1.53
N ILE A 80 -15.48 -0.33 -1.23
CA ILE A 80 -14.46 -0.67 -2.24
C ILE A 80 -14.99 -1.75 -3.20
N SER A 81 -15.57 -2.81 -2.69
CA SER A 81 -16.12 -3.90 -3.53
C SER A 81 -17.22 -3.40 -4.47
N LYS A 82 -18.11 -2.53 -4.01
CA LYS A 82 -19.17 -1.93 -4.83
C LYS A 82 -18.61 -1.00 -5.90
N ILE A 83 -17.62 -0.18 -5.56
CA ILE A 83 -16.93 0.71 -6.50
C ILE A 83 -16.29 -0.10 -7.62
N LEU A 84 -15.61 -1.20 -7.29
CA LEU A 84 -15.00 -2.10 -8.28
C LEU A 84 -16.04 -2.76 -9.19
N LYS A 85 -17.16 -3.23 -8.62
CA LYS A 85 -18.26 -3.83 -9.38
C LYS A 85 -18.91 -2.83 -10.34
N ALA A 86 -19.21 -1.63 -9.86
CA ALA A 86 -19.80 -0.58 -10.68
C ALA A 86 -18.85 -0.15 -11.82
N LYS A 87 -17.54 -0.13 -11.59
CA LYS A 87 -16.57 0.12 -12.66
C LYS A 87 -16.56 -1.01 -13.70
N ALA A 88 -16.63 -2.26 -13.28
CA ALA A 88 -16.67 -3.41 -14.18
C ALA A 88 -17.93 -3.41 -15.07
N ASN A 89 -19.05 -2.92 -14.54
CA ASN A 89 -20.35 -2.88 -15.24
C ASN A 89 -20.58 -1.58 -16.03
N ASN A 90 -19.65 -0.61 -16.00
CA ASN A 90 -19.84 0.75 -16.53
C ASN A 90 -21.01 1.54 -15.89
N GLU A 91 -21.38 1.21 -14.66
CA GLU A 91 -22.47 1.82 -13.89
C GLU A 91 -22.01 3.06 -13.12
N ARG A 92 -21.29 3.98 -13.78
CA ARG A 92 -20.76 5.20 -13.14
C ARG A 92 -21.87 6.08 -12.60
N GLU A 93 -22.98 6.18 -13.31
CA GLU A 93 -24.11 7.06 -12.96
C GLU A 93 -24.73 6.68 -11.60
N GLU A 94 -24.71 5.40 -11.23
CA GLU A 94 -25.24 4.93 -9.93
C GLU A 94 -24.39 5.33 -8.74
N LEU A 95 -23.10 5.62 -8.97
CA LEU A 95 -22.16 6.08 -7.93
C LEU A 95 -22.12 7.61 -7.81
N GLU A 96 -22.62 8.34 -8.81
CA GLU A 96 -22.53 9.79 -8.85
C GLU A 96 -23.23 10.43 -7.63
N GLY A 97 -22.50 11.33 -6.93
CA GLY A 97 -22.99 11.99 -5.72
C GLY A 97 -23.00 11.15 -4.44
N ARG A 98 -22.57 9.86 -4.50
CA ARG A 98 -22.48 8.96 -3.32
C ARG A 98 -21.06 8.63 -2.90
N LEU A 99 -20.08 8.94 -3.75
CA LEU A 99 -18.66 8.77 -3.45
C LEU A 99 -18.16 9.91 -2.56
N THR A 100 -17.30 9.58 -1.60
CA THR A 100 -16.48 10.60 -0.94
C THR A 100 -15.34 11.04 -1.88
N PRO A 101 -14.66 12.18 -1.61
CA PRO A 101 -13.53 12.61 -2.44
C PRO A 101 -12.42 11.57 -2.56
N GLU A 102 -12.13 10.85 -1.46
CA GLU A 102 -11.13 9.79 -1.44
C GLU A 102 -11.54 8.61 -2.33
N GLU A 103 -12.82 8.24 -2.29
CA GLU A 103 -13.39 7.19 -3.13
C GLU A 103 -13.45 7.58 -4.60
N GLN A 104 -13.68 8.86 -4.89
CA GLN A 104 -13.64 9.37 -6.25
C GLN A 104 -12.24 9.28 -6.85
N ILE A 105 -11.21 9.69 -6.11
CA ILE A 105 -9.80 9.55 -6.53
C ILE A 105 -9.48 8.06 -6.77
N PHE A 106 -9.91 7.18 -5.88
CA PHE A 106 -9.71 5.74 -6.03
C PHE A 106 -10.38 5.20 -7.30
N PHE A 107 -11.64 5.57 -7.56
CA PHE A 107 -12.39 5.17 -8.75
C PHE A 107 -11.69 5.63 -10.04
N GLU A 108 -11.22 6.89 -10.09
CA GLU A 108 -10.52 7.45 -11.24
C GLU A 108 -9.20 6.74 -11.52
N ASN A 109 -8.42 6.44 -10.47
CA ASN A 109 -7.16 5.71 -10.59
C ASN A 109 -7.37 4.28 -11.13
N ILE A 110 -8.38 3.57 -10.63
CA ILE A 110 -8.73 2.25 -11.17
C ILE A 110 -9.19 2.36 -12.63
N ALA A 111 -10.02 3.33 -12.95
CA ALA A 111 -10.50 3.54 -14.30
C ALA A 111 -9.34 3.75 -15.28
N LYS A 112 -8.36 4.57 -14.90
CA LYS A 112 -7.16 4.82 -15.67
C LYS A 112 -6.32 3.55 -15.81
N SER A 113 -6.01 2.86 -14.72
CA SER A 113 -5.21 1.63 -14.74
C SER A 113 -5.84 0.52 -15.58
N VAL A 114 -7.15 0.33 -15.50
CA VAL A 114 -7.87 -0.65 -16.32
C VAL A 114 -7.79 -0.27 -17.81
N SER A 115 -7.98 1.01 -18.15
CA SER A 115 -7.91 1.48 -19.54
C SER A 115 -6.50 1.33 -20.13
N GLU A 116 -5.47 1.69 -19.37
CA GLU A 116 -4.07 1.55 -19.77
C GLU A 116 -3.70 0.09 -19.98
N PHE A 117 -4.09 -0.79 -19.04
CA PHE A 117 -3.83 -2.22 -19.15
C PHE A 117 -4.55 -2.85 -20.33
N SER A 118 -5.81 -2.48 -20.59
CA SER A 118 -6.57 -2.96 -21.75
C SER A 118 -5.89 -2.55 -23.06
N ALA A 119 -5.46 -1.29 -23.17
CA ALA A 119 -4.74 -0.79 -24.34
C ALA A 119 -3.42 -1.53 -24.58
N GLN A 120 -2.67 -1.86 -23.51
CA GLN A 120 -1.44 -2.64 -23.60
C GLN A 120 -1.71 -4.07 -24.11
N LEU A 121 -2.77 -4.71 -23.60
CA LEU A 121 -3.16 -6.04 -24.06
C LEU A 121 -3.58 -6.05 -25.55
N GLU A 122 -4.32 -5.02 -25.98
CA GLU A 122 -4.72 -4.88 -27.39
C GLU A 122 -3.53 -4.67 -28.32
N GLN A 123 -2.47 -3.98 -27.84
CA GLN A 123 -1.24 -3.75 -28.60
C GLN A 123 -0.26 -4.94 -28.53
N GLY A 124 -0.55 -5.96 -27.72
CA GLY A 124 0.33 -7.12 -27.53
C GLY A 124 1.58 -6.81 -26.69
N GLU A 125 1.63 -5.65 -26.04
CA GLU A 125 2.70 -5.28 -25.13
C GLU A 125 2.43 -5.82 -23.73
N VAL A 126 3.13 -6.88 -23.34
CA VAL A 126 3.11 -7.37 -21.96
C VAL A 126 4.09 -6.54 -21.14
N ILE A 127 3.64 -5.46 -20.55
CA ILE A 127 4.43 -4.75 -19.55
C ILE A 127 4.29 -5.52 -18.23
N ILE A 128 5.34 -6.27 -17.89
CA ILE A 128 5.47 -6.85 -16.56
C ILE A 128 5.62 -5.65 -15.60
N PRO A 129 4.66 -5.41 -14.68
CA PRO A 129 4.80 -4.31 -13.73
C PRO A 129 6.06 -4.57 -12.89
N ARG A 130 7.09 -3.74 -13.05
CA ARG A 130 8.15 -3.66 -12.05
C ARG A 130 7.47 -3.31 -10.75
N LYS A 131 7.65 -4.11 -9.72
CA LYS A 131 7.32 -3.71 -8.34
C LYS A 131 8.12 -2.45 -8.04
N GLU A 132 7.48 -1.30 -8.13
CA GLU A 132 7.98 -0.11 -7.47
C GLU A 132 7.82 -0.40 -5.97
N SER A 133 8.93 -0.71 -5.32
CA SER A 133 9.04 -0.64 -3.87
C SER A 133 8.69 0.79 -3.48
N GLU A 134 7.77 0.93 -2.53
CA GLU A 134 7.43 2.19 -1.87
C GLU A 134 8.72 2.81 -1.30
N GLU A 135 9.35 3.67 -2.05
CA GLU A 135 10.35 4.60 -1.56
C GLU A 135 9.80 6.01 -1.70
N THR A 136 9.51 6.54 -0.55
CA THR A 136 9.31 7.93 -0.14
C THR A 136 9.74 8.99 -1.15
N LYS A 137 8.82 9.93 -1.39
CA LYS A 137 9.03 11.22 -2.05
C LYS A 137 10.07 12.07 -1.31
N GLU A 138 11.31 11.88 -1.65
CA GLU A 138 12.42 12.82 -1.44
C GLU A 138 13.53 12.36 -2.39
N GLU A 139 13.59 12.89 -3.60
CA GLU A 139 14.72 12.88 -4.54
C GLU A 139 14.21 12.97 -5.99
N ALA A 140 13.80 14.18 -6.34
CA ALA A 140 13.42 14.54 -7.71
C ALA A 140 14.54 15.32 -8.45
N GLU A 141 15.81 15.14 -8.09
CA GLU A 141 16.92 15.86 -8.73
C GLU A 141 18.16 15.02 -9.13
N GLU A 142 18.13 13.69 -9.10
CA GLU A 142 19.28 12.86 -9.50
C GLU A 142 18.99 11.81 -10.60
N LYS A 143 18.05 12.05 -11.51
CA LYS A 143 17.64 11.04 -12.51
C LYS A 143 18.43 11.05 -13.83
N ASP A 144 19.46 11.89 -13.99
CA ASP A 144 20.18 11.99 -15.28
C ASP A 144 21.56 11.28 -15.32
N ALA A 145 21.95 10.57 -14.23
CA ALA A 145 23.26 9.92 -14.15
C ALA A 145 23.23 8.39 -14.00
N GLN A 146 22.07 7.72 -14.02
CA GLN A 146 21.97 6.29 -13.66
C GLN A 146 21.70 5.31 -14.82
N GLU A 147 21.44 5.76 -16.03
CA GLU A 147 21.18 4.86 -17.16
C GLU A 147 22.47 4.28 -17.81
N GLU A 148 23.64 4.85 -17.55
CA GLU A 148 24.92 4.33 -18.12
C GLU A 148 25.59 3.24 -17.28
N ASP A 149 25.19 3.02 -16.03
CA ASP A 149 25.85 2.05 -15.12
C ASP A 149 25.23 0.64 -15.11
N GLU A 150 24.08 0.42 -15.72
CA GLU A 150 23.40 -0.91 -15.72
C GLU A 150 24.09 -1.96 -16.61
N GLU A 151 24.96 -1.59 -17.55
CA GLU A 151 25.70 -2.51 -18.44
C GLU A 151 27.12 -2.86 -17.98
N LYS A 152 27.64 -2.23 -16.92
CA LYS A 152 28.99 -2.53 -16.42
C LYS A 152 29.00 -3.70 -15.45
N ASN A 153 29.64 -4.78 -15.87
CA ASN A 153 29.98 -5.88 -14.98
C ASN A 153 31.21 -5.50 -14.15
N VAL A 154 31.15 -5.74 -12.84
CA VAL A 154 32.24 -5.49 -11.90
C VAL A 154 32.63 -6.75 -11.17
N VAL A 155 33.92 -6.85 -10.80
CA VAL A 155 34.44 -7.97 -10.04
C VAL A 155 34.23 -7.68 -8.54
N VAL A 156 33.59 -8.62 -7.85
CA VAL A 156 33.28 -8.51 -6.41
C VAL A 156 33.96 -9.65 -5.67
N TYR A 157 34.67 -9.30 -4.60
CA TYR A 157 35.22 -10.25 -3.63
C TYR A 157 34.20 -10.42 -2.48
N ILE A 158 33.81 -11.66 -2.19
CA ILE A 158 32.80 -12.01 -1.19
C ILE A 158 33.47 -12.20 0.17
N LEU A 159 33.01 -11.42 1.16
CA LEU A 159 33.55 -11.44 2.52
C LEU A 159 32.83 -12.45 3.43
N GLU A 160 31.53 -12.68 3.18
CA GLU A 160 30.70 -13.59 3.94
C GLU A 160 29.88 -14.48 3.02
N GLU A 161 29.51 -15.70 3.46
CA GLU A 161 28.70 -16.63 2.68
C GLU A 161 27.28 -16.09 2.47
N ILE A 162 26.83 -16.01 1.20
CA ILE A 162 25.50 -15.55 0.81
C ILE A 162 24.72 -16.71 0.19
N LYS A 163 23.61 -17.11 0.83
CA LYS A 163 22.74 -18.21 0.36
C LYS A 163 21.48 -17.69 -0.29
N GLY A 164 21.15 -18.24 -1.47
CA GLY A 164 19.84 -18.00 -2.11
C GLY A 164 19.64 -16.60 -2.67
N ILE A 165 20.72 -15.86 -3.00
CA ILE A 165 20.58 -14.59 -3.69
C ILE A 165 20.12 -14.82 -5.14
N SER A 166 19.10 -14.09 -5.58
CA SER A 166 18.63 -14.15 -6.97
C SER A 166 19.41 -13.17 -7.83
N ILE A 167 20.24 -13.69 -8.74
CA ILE A 167 20.99 -12.88 -9.72
C ILE A 167 20.43 -13.22 -11.10
N MET A 168 19.90 -12.21 -11.82
CA MET A 168 19.25 -12.39 -13.12
C MET A 168 18.17 -13.50 -13.12
N GLY A 169 17.39 -13.60 -12.04
CA GLY A 169 16.32 -14.60 -11.90
C GLY A 169 16.76 -16.02 -11.55
N LYS A 170 18.06 -16.27 -11.33
CA LYS A 170 18.59 -17.56 -10.93
C LYS A 170 19.06 -17.51 -9.48
N PRO A 171 18.69 -18.49 -8.62
CA PRO A 171 19.22 -18.57 -7.27
C PRO A 171 20.70 -18.98 -7.33
N VAL A 172 21.56 -18.16 -6.76
CA VAL A 172 23.01 -18.38 -6.69
C VAL A 172 23.45 -18.38 -5.24
N ASN A 173 24.35 -19.28 -4.89
CA ASN A 173 25.01 -19.32 -3.60
C ASN A 173 26.46 -18.86 -3.79
N LEU A 174 26.85 -17.83 -3.06
CA LEU A 174 28.21 -17.29 -3.08
C LEU A 174 28.89 -17.65 -1.77
N ARG A 175 30.10 -18.19 -1.86
CA ARG A 175 30.89 -18.59 -0.69
C ARG A 175 31.81 -17.45 -0.27
N LYS A 176 32.20 -17.48 0.99
CA LYS A 176 33.25 -16.60 1.48
C LYS A 176 34.53 -16.81 0.65
N GLU A 177 35.20 -15.73 0.32
CA GLU A 177 36.43 -15.68 -0.51
C GLU A 177 36.23 -15.95 -2.00
N ASP A 178 34.98 -16.07 -2.47
CA ASP A 178 34.70 -16.16 -3.90
C ASP A 178 34.97 -14.78 -4.58
N ILE A 179 35.48 -14.87 -5.81
CA ILE A 179 35.61 -13.71 -6.72
C ILE A 179 34.63 -13.93 -7.85
N VAL A 180 33.62 -13.06 -7.94
CA VAL A 180 32.54 -13.19 -8.91
C VAL A 180 32.37 -11.93 -9.72
N THR A 181 32.05 -12.08 -11.00
CA THR A 181 31.72 -10.95 -11.89
C THR A 181 30.21 -10.79 -11.90
N LEU A 182 29.74 -9.63 -11.46
CA LEU A 182 28.33 -9.31 -11.33
C LEU A 182 28.00 -7.97 -11.98
N PRO A 183 26.78 -7.79 -12.53
CA PRO A 183 26.30 -6.46 -12.90
C PRO A 183 26.35 -5.50 -11.70
N MET A 184 26.74 -4.26 -11.96
CA MET A 184 26.94 -3.21 -10.93
C MET A 184 25.77 -3.11 -9.95
N LYS A 185 24.55 -3.31 -10.41
CA LYS A 185 23.33 -3.34 -9.62
C LYS A 185 23.37 -4.36 -8.47
N TYR A 186 23.80 -5.59 -8.72
CA TYR A 186 23.90 -6.63 -7.69
C TYR A 186 25.14 -6.45 -6.82
N ALA A 187 26.24 -6.01 -7.43
CA ALA A 187 27.47 -5.69 -6.74
C ALA A 187 27.29 -4.64 -5.66
N SER A 188 26.58 -3.55 -5.96
CA SER A 188 26.33 -2.46 -5.02
C SER A 188 25.48 -2.89 -3.83
N ILE A 189 24.53 -3.80 -4.00
CA ILE A 189 23.71 -4.35 -2.91
C ILE A 189 24.59 -5.17 -1.94
N ILE A 190 25.43 -6.06 -2.47
CA ILE A 190 26.33 -6.92 -1.67
C ILE A 190 27.32 -6.06 -0.87
N VAL A 191 27.85 -5.00 -1.50
CA VAL A 191 28.78 -4.07 -0.84
C VAL A 191 28.12 -3.21 0.21
N LYS A 192 26.90 -2.67 -0.05
CA LYS A 192 26.12 -1.90 0.93
C LYS A 192 25.77 -2.72 2.17
N GLN A 193 25.58 -4.02 2.02
CA GLN A 193 25.32 -4.94 3.15
C GLN A 193 26.59 -5.41 3.87
N GLY A 194 27.78 -4.95 3.42
CA GLY A 194 29.05 -5.31 4.04
C GLY A 194 29.52 -6.74 3.73
N MET A 195 28.81 -7.47 2.85
CA MET A 195 29.10 -8.87 2.52
C MET A 195 30.08 -9.05 1.36
N GLY A 196 30.51 -7.97 0.71
CA GLY A 196 31.47 -8.01 -0.38
C GLY A 196 32.20 -6.68 -0.58
N LYS A 197 33.24 -6.69 -1.42
CA LYS A 197 34.03 -5.53 -1.81
C LYS A 197 34.27 -5.56 -3.32
N ILE A 198 34.01 -4.45 -4.00
CA ILE A 198 34.34 -4.32 -5.41
C ILE A 198 35.87 -4.25 -5.56
N LEU A 199 36.39 -5.11 -6.42
CA LEU A 199 37.78 -5.08 -6.83
C LEU A 199 37.88 -4.16 -8.07
N GLU A 200 38.48 -2.98 -7.92
CA GLU A 200 38.78 -2.12 -9.04
C GLU A 200 39.78 -2.83 -9.96
N GLY A 201 39.28 -3.39 -11.07
CA GLY A 201 40.15 -3.88 -12.15
C GLY A 201 40.69 -2.68 -12.94
N LYS A 202 42.01 -2.50 -12.95
CA LYS A 202 42.64 -1.68 -13.97
C LYS A 202 42.25 -2.27 -15.31
N GLU A 203 41.72 -1.41 -16.20
CA GLU A 203 41.54 -1.72 -17.62
C GLU A 203 42.88 -2.24 -18.20
N VAL A 204 42.83 -3.43 -18.78
CA VAL A 204 43.86 -3.94 -19.67
C VAL A 204 43.35 -3.82 -21.09
#